data_90363c20f668f911a2237f0d277f4fb1
#
_entry.id   90363c20f668f911a2237f0d277f4fb1
#
_cell.length_a   1.000
_cell.length_b   1.000
_cell.length_c   1.000
_cell.angle_alpha   90.00
_cell.angle_beta   90.00
_cell.angle_gamma   90.00
#
_symmetry.space_group_name_H-M   'P 1'
#
loop_
_entity.id
_entity.type
_entity.pdbx_description
1 polymer ?
#
loop_
_entity_poly.entity_id
_entity_poly.type
_entity_poly.pdbx_seq_one_letter_code
_entity_poly.pdbx_strand_id
1 'polypeptide(L)'
;MLKVKQGFLTLCSVAFISQGSAADSLTDIYELALQSDPTLRAARANFQVGRETKNISRAYLLPVISASADFTRTERNSESSQVYSFIQDEPFLSKSFSDTDTTSYGVSLTQAIFDMPAWYQFQSGKALSESASAQFASDQQSLILRVSSAYLN
;
A
#
# COMPACT_ATOMS: atom_id res chain seq x y z
N MET A 1 86.82 4.65 21.72
CA MET A 1 86.26 3.34 22.02
C MET A 1 85.01 3.17 21.20
N LEU A 2 85.11 2.42 20.10
CA LEU A 2 84.13 2.23 19.11
C LEU A 2 83.41 0.92 19.42
N LYS A 3 82.09 0.93 19.58
CA LYS A 3 81.26 -0.29 19.59
C LYS A 3 80.31 -0.32 18.41
N VAL A 4 80.65 -1.11 17.44
CA VAL A 4 79.85 -1.50 16.28
C VAL A 4 78.68 -2.36 16.73
N LYS A 5 77.45 -1.94 16.56
CA LYS A 5 76.24 -2.80 16.68
C LYS A 5 75.81 -3.27 15.32
N GLN A 6 75.91 -4.60 15.12
CA GLN A 6 75.48 -5.32 13.98
C GLN A 6 73.97 -5.16 13.81
N GLY A 7 73.55 -4.66 12.62
CA GLY A 7 72.18 -4.65 12.17
C GLY A 7 71.77 -6.00 11.67
N PHE A 8 70.68 -6.51 12.24
CA PHE A 8 70.07 -7.77 11.89
C PHE A 8 69.16 -7.53 10.68
N LEU A 9 69.56 -8.02 9.52
CA LEU A 9 68.79 -7.94 8.27
C LEU A 9 67.68 -8.99 8.29
N THR A 10 66.47 -8.60 8.70
CA THR A 10 65.28 -9.44 8.64
C THR A 10 64.72 -9.46 7.23
N LEU A 11 64.99 -10.54 6.51
CA LEU A 11 64.43 -10.85 5.17
C LEU A 11 62.93 -11.09 5.33
N CYS A 12 62.09 -10.14 5.02
CA CYS A 12 60.63 -10.25 5.05
C CYS A 12 60.19 -11.02 3.76
N SER A 13 60.03 -12.32 3.86
CA SER A 13 59.44 -13.16 2.82
C SER A 13 57.96 -12.88 2.71
N VAL A 14 57.58 -12.04 1.74
CA VAL A 14 56.20 -11.85 1.38
C VAL A 14 55.70 -13.13 0.68
N ALA A 15 55.03 -14.00 1.44
CA ALA A 15 54.27 -15.10 0.86
C ALA A 15 53.06 -14.50 0.12
N PHE A 16 53.10 -14.44 -1.21
CA PHE A 16 51.95 -14.23 -2.07
C PHE A 16 51.06 -15.49 -1.91
N ILE A 17 50.06 -15.36 -1.04
CA ILE A 17 48.94 -16.29 -1.03
C ILE A 17 48.15 -16.01 -2.32
N SER A 18 48.36 -16.77 -3.37
CA SER A 18 47.50 -16.85 -4.50
C SER A 18 46.13 -17.35 -3.99
N GLN A 19 45.21 -16.42 -3.75
CA GLN A 19 43.81 -16.77 -3.59
C GLN A 19 43.39 -17.36 -4.95
N GLY A 20 43.33 -18.69 -4.99
CA GLY A 20 42.69 -19.42 -6.07
C GLY A 20 41.28 -18.87 -6.19
N SER A 21 40.97 -18.19 -7.29
CA SER A 21 39.58 -17.88 -7.67
C SER A 21 38.90 -19.23 -7.78
N ALA A 22 38.21 -19.66 -6.72
CA ALA A 22 37.21 -20.70 -6.84
C ALA A 22 36.24 -20.16 -7.91
N ALA A 23 36.13 -20.80 -9.04
CA ALA A 23 35.12 -20.47 -10.03
C ALA A 23 33.79 -20.61 -9.31
N ASP A 24 33.16 -19.46 -9.03
CA ASP A 24 31.84 -19.45 -8.38
C ASP A 24 30.91 -20.34 -9.22
N SER A 25 30.32 -21.33 -8.59
CA SER A 25 29.42 -22.23 -9.30
C SER A 25 28.18 -21.42 -9.74
N LEU A 26 27.56 -21.81 -10.84
CA LEU A 26 26.30 -21.20 -11.29
C LEU A 26 25.26 -21.16 -10.17
N THR A 27 25.31 -22.16 -9.27
CA THR A 27 24.43 -22.23 -8.11
C THR A 27 24.70 -21.12 -7.10
N ASP A 28 25.97 -20.82 -6.82
CA ASP A 28 26.37 -19.78 -5.88
C ASP A 28 25.98 -18.39 -6.40
N ILE A 29 26.17 -18.16 -7.70
CA ILE A 29 25.76 -16.91 -8.37
C ILE A 29 24.23 -16.77 -8.35
N TYR A 30 23.49 -17.87 -8.56
CA TYR A 30 22.04 -17.84 -8.50
C TYR A 30 21.53 -17.53 -7.08
N GLU A 31 22.14 -18.12 -6.04
CA GLU A 31 21.78 -17.82 -4.65
C GLU A 31 22.05 -16.34 -4.29
N LEU A 32 23.17 -15.81 -4.76
CA LEU A 32 23.47 -14.38 -4.60
C LEU A 32 22.44 -13.49 -5.34
N ALA A 33 22.06 -13.88 -6.56
CA ALA A 33 21.05 -13.17 -7.33
C ALA A 33 19.66 -13.21 -6.65
N LEU A 34 19.26 -14.31 -6.04
CA LEU A 34 18.01 -14.41 -5.27
C LEU A 34 17.91 -13.37 -4.14
N GLN A 35 19.05 -12.99 -3.56
CA GLN A 35 19.10 -12.03 -2.46
C GLN A 35 19.26 -10.59 -2.94
N SER A 36 20.00 -10.36 -4.02
CA SER A 36 20.45 -9.04 -4.46
C SER A 36 19.72 -8.48 -5.67
N ASP A 37 19.05 -9.31 -6.48
CA ASP A 37 18.39 -8.84 -7.70
C ASP A 37 17.22 -7.86 -7.39
N PRO A 38 17.32 -6.60 -7.86
CA PRO A 38 16.28 -5.60 -7.60
C PRO A 38 14.97 -5.93 -8.32
N THR A 39 15.03 -6.62 -9.47
CA THR A 39 13.85 -7.02 -10.24
C THR A 39 13.05 -8.08 -9.49
N LEU A 40 13.73 -9.07 -8.92
CA LEU A 40 13.07 -10.09 -8.11
C LEU A 40 12.50 -9.51 -6.81
N ARG A 41 13.16 -8.52 -6.20
CA ARG A 41 12.61 -7.81 -5.03
C ARG A 41 11.34 -7.06 -5.38
N ALA A 42 11.31 -6.39 -6.53
CA ALA A 42 10.09 -5.72 -7.03
C ALA A 42 8.97 -6.74 -7.30
N ALA A 43 9.29 -7.86 -7.95
CA ALA A 43 8.33 -8.94 -8.20
C ALA A 43 7.76 -9.52 -6.90
N ARG A 44 8.59 -9.68 -5.86
CA ARG A 44 8.15 -10.13 -4.52
C ARG A 44 7.22 -9.13 -3.86
N ALA A 45 7.50 -7.83 -3.97
CA ALA A 45 6.61 -6.78 -3.47
C ALA A 45 5.25 -6.80 -4.20
N ASN A 46 5.26 -6.93 -5.52
CA ASN A 46 4.05 -7.04 -6.34
C ASN A 46 3.24 -8.30 -5.99
N PHE A 47 3.90 -9.41 -5.74
CA PHE A 47 3.26 -10.63 -5.26
C PHE A 47 2.56 -10.40 -3.90
N GLN A 48 3.21 -9.71 -2.96
CA GLN A 48 2.60 -9.40 -1.67
C GLN A 48 1.33 -8.54 -1.84
N VAL A 49 1.38 -7.52 -2.69
CA VAL A 49 0.21 -6.69 -3.04
C VAL A 49 -0.90 -7.56 -3.66
N GLY A 50 -0.55 -8.39 -4.65
CA GLY A 50 -1.52 -9.29 -5.31
C GLY A 50 -2.16 -10.27 -4.33
N ARG A 51 -1.40 -10.79 -3.38
CA ARG A 51 -1.91 -11.71 -2.35
C ARG A 51 -2.93 -11.05 -1.42
N GLU A 52 -2.77 -9.77 -1.12
CA GLU A 52 -3.71 -9.02 -0.27
C GLU A 52 -5.03 -8.71 -0.97
N THR A 53 -5.13 -8.84 -2.29
CA THR A 53 -6.36 -8.63 -3.04
C THR A 53 -7.50 -9.52 -2.53
N LYS A 54 -7.20 -10.76 -2.10
CA LYS A 54 -8.16 -11.66 -1.46
C LYS A 54 -8.74 -11.06 -0.17
N ASN A 55 -7.89 -10.45 0.67
CA ASN A 55 -8.31 -9.86 1.94
C ASN A 55 -9.14 -8.59 1.71
N ILE A 56 -8.75 -7.77 0.73
CA ILE A 56 -9.51 -6.57 0.31
C ILE A 56 -10.90 -6.99 -0.20
N SER A 57 -10.96 -8.00 -1.07
CA SER A 57 -12.23 -8.49 -1.59
C SER A 57 -13.12 -9.14 -0.52
N ARG A 58 -12.53 -9.71 0.53
CA ARG A 58 -13.28 -10.22 1.68
C ARG A 58 -13.96 -9.10 2.48
N ALA A 59 -13.40 -7.87 2.46
CA ALA A 59 -13.97 -6.74 3.18
C ALA A 59 -15.42 -6.43 2.78
N TYR A 60 -15.81 -6.69 1.53
CA TYR A 60 -17.20 -6.52 1.06
C TYR A 60 -18.20 -7.46 1.73
N LEU A 61 -17.74 -8.53 2.37
CA LEU A 61 -18.55 -9.47 3.13
C LEU A 61 -18.58 -9.16 4.63
N LEU A 62 -17.84 -8.17 5.09
CA LEU A 62 -17.75 -7.81 6.50
C LEU A 62 -18.70 -6.67 6.83
N PRO A 63 -19.10 -6.53 8.11
CA PRO A 63 -19.88 -5.37 8.54
C PRO A 63 -19.09 -4.08 8.39
N VAL A 64 -19.76 -3.05 7.89
CA VAL A 64 -19.23 -1.70 7.77
C VAL A 64 -19.73 -0.86 8.93
N ILE A 65 -18.81 -0.31 9.70
CA ILE A 65 -19.09 0.64 10.78
C ILE A 65 -18.72 2.03 10.26
N SER A 66 -19.70 2.96 10.27
CA SER A 66 -19.49 4.34 9.87
C SER A 66 -19.80 5.25 11.03
N ALA A 67 -18.97 6.27 11.24
CA ALA A 67 -19.22 7.36 12.19
C ALA A 67 -19.27 8.67 11.43
N SER A 68 -20.27 9.51 11.72
CA SER A 68 -20.43 10.84 11.14
C SER A 68 -20.63 11.88 12.22
N ALA A 69 -20.14 13.08 11.96
CA ALA A 69 -20.39 14.26 12.76
C ALA A 69 -20.57 15.44 11.79
N ASP A 70 -21.72 16.10 11.91
CA ASP A 70 -22.08 17.20 11.03
C ASP A 70 -22.45 18.42 11.88
N PHE A 71 -22.00 19.58 11.44
CA PHE A 71 -22.40 20.88 11.98
C PHE A 71 -23.01 21.70 10.84
N THR A 72 -24.27 22.11 11.02
CA THR A 72 -25.00 22.91 10.05
C THR A 72 -25.50 24.18 10.72
N ARG A 73 -25.15 25.32 10.18
CA ARG A 73 -25.74 26.62 10.51
C ARG A 73 -26.69 27.02 9.39
N THR A 74 -27.93 27.23 9.74
CA THR A 74 -28.98 27.68 8.82
C THR A 74 -29.48 29.03 9.24
N GLU A 75 -29.26 30.02 8.40
CA GLU A 75 -29.82 31.36 8.52
C GLU A 75 -31.00 31.47 7.54
N ARG A 76 -32.19 31.69 8.08
CA ARG A 76 -33.40 31.85 7.27
C ARG A 76 -33.99 33.25 7.46
N ASN A 77 -34.02 33.98 6.36
CA ASN A 77 -34.74 35.27 6.23
C ASN A 77 -36.03 35.02 5.48
N SER A 78 -37.16 35.27 6.12
CA SER A 78 -38.47 35.13 5.49
C SER A 78 -39.20 36.46 5.55
N GLU A 79 -39.57 36.99 4.42
CA GLU A 79 -40.43 38.19 4.31
C GLU A 79 -41.77 37.73 3.76
N SER A 80 -42.85 37.96 4.52
CA SER A 80 -44.21 37.70 4.04
C SER A 80 -45.03 38.97 4.12
N SER A 81 -45.66 39.35 3.02
CA SER A 81 -46.65 40.41 2.98
C SER A 81 -48.05 39.82 2.97
N GLN A 82 -48.87 40.19 3.97
CA GLN A 82 -50.28 39.81 4.01
C GLN A 82 -51.13 41.04 3.93
N VAL A 83 -52.07 41.05 2.98
CA VAL A 83 -53.08 42.09 2.86
C VAL A 83 -54.37 41.57 3.51
N TYR A 84 -54.71 42.14 4.67
CA TYR A 84 -56.02 41.88 5.29
C TYR A 84 -57.02 42.85 4.75
N SER A 85 -57.93 42.41 3.87
CA SER A 85 -58.87 43.18 3.09
C SER A 85 -59.99 43.89 3.93
N PHE A 86 -59.98 43.75 5.27
CA PHE A 86 -61.11 44.22 6.07
C PHE A 86 -60.91 45.55 6.81
N ILE A 87 -59.70 46.08 6.91
CA ILE A 87 -59.44 47.17 7.83
C ILE A 87 -58.52 48.30 7.26
N GLN A 88 -57.60 47.98 6.34
CA GLN A 88 -56.69 48.95 5.75
C GLN A 88 -56.04 48.49 4.47
N ASP A 89 -55.88 49.41 3.48
CA ASP A 89 -55.16 49.10 2.20
C ASP A 89 -53.64 49.04 2.31
N GLU A 90 -53.10 49.03 3.52
CA GLU A 90 -51.63 48.92 3.73
C GLU A 90 -51.20 47.46 3.94
N PRO A 91 -50.23 46.97 3.18
CA PRO A 91 -49.71 45.60 3.37
C PRO A 91 -48.93 45.53 4.68
N PHE A 92 -49.31 44.58 5.55
CA PHE A 92 -48.55 44.30 6.74
C PHE A 92 -47.32 43.43 6.36
N LEU A 93 -46.13 44.01 6.47
CA LEU A 93 -44.86 43.32 6.20
C LEU A 93 -44.41 42.60 7.47
N SER A 94 -44.47 41.29 7.46
CA SER A 94 -43.89 40.47 8.52
C SER A 94 -42.51 39.97 8.08
N LYS A 95 -41.48 40.32 8.87
CA LYS A 95 -40.11 39.80 8.69
C LYS A 95 -39.84 38.83 9.81
N SER A 96 -39.46 37.60 9.43
CA SER A 96 -39.02 36.58 10.36
C SER A 96 -37.58 36.25 10.10
N PHE A 97 -36.74 36.31 11.12
CA PHE A 97 -35.35 35.85 11.13
C PHE A 97 -35.25 34.61 11.99
N SER A 98 -34.64 33.60 11.47
CA SER A 98 -34.40 32.38 12.23
C SER A 98 -32.97 31.91 11.96
N ASP A 99 -32.17 31.85 13.01
CA ASP A 99 -30.83 31.27 13.00
C ASP A 99 -30.89 29.94 13.78
N THR A 100 -30.47 28.90 13.11
CA THR A 100 -30.49 27.56 13.71
C THR A 100 -29.14 26.90 13.55
N ASP A 101 -28.49 26.59 14.64
CA ASP A 101 -27.28 25.76 14.70
C ASP A 101 -27.67 24.34 15.04
N THR A 102 -27.38 23.42 14.14
CA THR A 102 -27.66 22.00 14.33
C THR A 102 -26.34 21.22 14.34
N THR A 103 -26.10 20.51 15.43
CA THR A 103 -25.00 19.55 15.52
C THR A 103 -25.59 18.15 15.56
N SER A 104 -25.18 17.32 14.61
CA SER A 104 -25.59 15.92 14.57
C SER A 104 -24.37 15.00 14.61
N TYR A 105 -24.49 13.93 15.32
CA TYR A 105 -23.50 12.85 15.32
C TYR A 105 -24.23 11.51 15.28
N GLY A 106 -23.61 10.56 14.59
CA GLY A 106 -24.22 9.24 14.42
C GLY A 106 -23.15 8.16 14.25
N VAL A 107 -23.52 6.96 14.66
CA VAL A 107 -22.76 5.73 14.38
C VAL A 107 -23.74 4.76 13.74
N SER A 108 -23.35 4.19 12.61
CA SER A 108 -24.15 3.18 11.93
C SER A 108 -23.34 1.91 11.69
N LEU A 109 -24.00 0.76 11.80
CA LEU A 109 -23.48 -0.55 11.46
C LEU A 109 -24.35 -1.10 10.32
N THR A 110 -23.72 -1.44 9.21
CA THR A 110 -24.39 -2.05 8.05
C THR A 110 -23.75 -3.39 7.74
N GLN A 111 -24.55 -4.47 7.74
CA GLN A 111 -24.12 -5.81 7.38
C GLN A 111 -25.03 -6.37 6.30
N ALA A 112 -24.44 -6.72 5.15
CA ALA A 112 -25.17 -7.49 4.13
C ALA A 112 -25.33 -8.94 4.62
N ILE A 113 -26.56 -9.42 4.70
CA ILE A 113 -26.86 -10.82 5.06
C ILE A 113 -26.69 -11.72 3.85
N PHE A 114 -27.09 -11.25 2.69
CA PHE A 114 -26.95 -11.95 1.41
C PHE A 114 -26.65 -10.93 0.31
N ASP A 115 -25.46 -11.04 -0.31
CA ASP A 115 -25.00 -10.19 -1.40
C ASP A 115 -24.23 -11.04 -2.41
N MET A 116 -24.89 -11.41 -3.51
CA MET A 116 -24.28 -12.20 -4.58
C MET A 116 -23.15 -11.46 -5.30
N PRO A 117 -23.30 -10.17 -5.65
CA PRO A 117 -22.18 -9.36 -6.14
C PRO A 117 -20.95 -9.40 -5.25
N ALA A 118 -21.08 -9.19 -3.95
CA ALA A 118 -19.97 -9.25 -3.00
C ALA A 118 -19.32 -10.63 -2.94
N TRP A 119 -20.13 -11.70 -3.05
CA TRP A 119 -19.63 -13.07 -3.13
C TRP A 119 -18.78 -13.30 -4.39
N TYR A 120 -19.27 -12.89 -5.56
CA TYR A 120 -18.48 -13.01 -6.80
C TYR A 120 -17.23 -12.13 -6.77
N GLN A 121 -17.29 -10.97 -6.15
CA GLN A 121 -16.12 -10.12 -5.95
C GLN A 121 -15.06 -10.81 -5.09
N PHE A 122 -15.47 -11.50 -4.03
CA PHE A 122 -14.56 -12.31 -3.21
C PHE A 122 -13.94 -13.47 -4.01
N GLN A 123 -14.72 -14.18 -4.81
CA GLN A 123 -14.22 -15.25 -5.67
C GLN A 123 -13.21 -14.73 -6.70
N SER A 124 -13.51 -13.59 -7.32
CA SER A 124 -12.59 -12.90 -8.22
C SER A 124 -11.29 -12.52 -7.53
N GLY A 125 -11.37 -11.93 -6.33
CA GLY A 125 -10.18 -11.58 -5.53
C GLY A 125 -9.33 -12.79 -5.15
N LYS A 126 -9.97 -13.95 -4.90
CA LYS A 126 -9.25 -15.21 -4.68
C LYS A 126 -8.48 -15.65 -5.93
N ALA A 127 -9.13 -15.62 -7.09
CA ALA A 127 -8.49 -16.00 -8.36
C ALA A 127 -7.34 -15.03 -8.73
N LEU A 128 -7.50 -13.73 -8.47
CA LEU A 128 -6.44 -12.74 -8.67
C LEU A 128 -5.24 -12.99 -7.74
N SER A 129 -5.48 -13.39 -6.49
CA SER A 129 -4.42 -13.75 -5.56
C SER A 129 -3.65 -15.01 -6.02
N GLU A 130 -4.33 -15.99 -6.59
CA GLU A 130 -3.72 -17.18 -7.19
C GLU A 130 -2.91 -16.81 -8.45
N SER A 131 -3.44 -15.94 -9.31
CA SER A 131 -2.74 -15.41 -10.48
C SER A 131 -1.44 -14.68 -10.08
N ALA A 132 -1.44 -13.89 -9.00
CA ALA A 132 -0.25 -13.23 -8.51
C ALA A 132 0.84 -14.22 -8.07
N SER A 133 0.46 -15.37 -7.50
CA SER A 133 1.42 -16.42 -7.14
C SER A 133 2.04 -17.10 -8.36
N ALA A 134 1.24 -17.34 -9.40
CA ALA A 134 1.74 -17.88 -10.67
C ALA A 134 2.66 -16.90 -11.40
N GLN A 135 2.33 -15.60 -11.37
CA GLN A 135 3.19 -14.57 -11.93
C GLN A 135 4.54 -14.50 -11.21
N PHE A 136 4.55 -14.55 -9.89
CA PHE A 136 5.81 -14.57 -9.13
C PHE A 136 6.67 -15.80 -9.42
N ALA A 137 6.06 -16.96 -9.60
CA ALA A 137 6.78 -18.17 -10.05
C ALA A 137 7.41 -17.98 -11.44
N SER A 138 6.72 -17.35 -12.37
CA SER A 138 7.26 -16.97 -13.68
C SER A 138 8.44 -15.99 -13.58
N ASP A 139 8.35 -15.02 -12.67
CA ASP A 139 9.44 -14.05 -12.44
C ASP A 139 10.69 -14.73 -11.86
N GLN A 140 10.52 -15.74 -10.99
CA GLN A 140 11.64 -16.58 -10.50
C GLN A 140 12.29 -17.39 -11.63
N GLN A 141 11.49 -17.97 -12.53
CA GLN A 141 12.04 -18.67 -13.71
C GLN A 141 12.80 -17.71 -14.63
N SER A 142 12.30 -16.49 -14.81
CA SER A 142 12.98 -15.45 -15.58
C SER A 142 14.32 -15.06 -14.96
N LEU A 143 14.45 -15.07 -13.64
CA LEU A 143 15.74 -14.85 -12.97
C LEU A 143 16.74 -15.96 -13.33
N ILE A 144 16.32 -17.24 -13.34
CA ILE A 144 17.18 -18.34 -13.71
C ILE A 144 17.75 -18.13 -15.12
N LEU A 145 16.89 -17.75 -16.07
CA LEU A 145 17.33 -17.49 -17.46
C LEU A 145 18.32 -16.32 -17.54
N ARG A 146 18.07 -15.22 -16.80
CA ARG A 146 18.99 -14.08 -16.78
C ARG A 146 20.36 -14.44 -16.20
N VAL A 147 20.37 -15.14 -15.06
CA VAL A 147 21.62 -15.58 -14.42
C VAL A 147 22.38 -16.54 -15.33
N SER A 148 21.69 -17.53 -15.91
CA SER A 148 22.33 -18.49 -16.83
C SER A 148 22.91 -17.81 -18.06
N SER A 149 22.19 -16.86 -18.66
CA SER A 149 22.69 -16.13 -19.83
C SER A 149 23.88 -15.22 -19.49
N ALA A 150 23.86 -14.59 -18.31
CA ALA A 150 24.99 -13.76 -17.87
C ALA A 150 26.23 -14.60 -17.50
N TYR A 151 26.05 -15.83 -17.04
CA TYR A 151 27.17 -16.74 -16.71
C TYR A 151 27.83 -17.31 -17.96
N LEU A 152 27.06 -17.51 -19.05
CA LEU A 152 27.56 -18.13 -20.29
C LEU A 152 28.15 -17.13 -21.30
N ASN A 153 27.95 -15.81 -21.13
CA ASN A 153 28.49 -14.75 -21.98
C ASN A 153 29.78 -14.15 -21.40
#